data_7adf5240565499b1659c7b9beeacecee
#
_entry.id   7adf5240565499b1659c7b9beeacecee
#
_cell.length_a   1.000
_cell.length_b   1.000
_cell.length_c   1.000
_cell.angle_alpha   90.00
_cell.angle_beta   90.00
_cell.angle_gamma   90.00
#
_symmetry.space_group_name_H-M   'P 1'
#
loop_
_entity.id
_entity.type
_entity.pdbx_description
1 polymer ?
#
loop_
_entity_poly.entity_id
_entity_poly.type
_entity_poly.pdbx_seq_one_letter_code
_entity_poly.pdbx_strand_id
1 'polypeptide(L)'
;YLQDTYRFRSTAGLFTLTAGVRGSYWDWNKEFIFSPRASLALIPSFNENFTLRVAAGVYYQAPFYKEFRDTTQVGAITTVSLNRDIRSQRSLHFVAGGDYNFRAMNRPFRFSMEVYYKALSNLIPYNIDNVRISYYGRNLSKGYATGIDMKLFGEFVPGTDSWLTFSLMKTEEKINGQWLPRPTDQRYRLSLYFTDYFPGSRKWKMNLKGTLAGGLPFGPPHSGREAAVFRTSPYRRVDIGMSRCLIDRSERENPRGIRSLWLGVDIFNLLNISNVNSYYWVTDTQNNQFAVPNYLTSRQINVRLLLDF
;
A
#
# COMPACT_ATOMS: atom_id res chain seq x y z
N TYR A 1 16.71 9.61 -17.54
CA TYR A 1 17.44 8.90 -16.49
C TYR A 1 18.53 8.03 -17.11
N LEU A 2 19.58 7.77 -16.33
CA LEU A 2 20.65 6.84 -16.63
C LEU A 2 20.71 5.80 -15.53
N GLN A 3 20.84 4.52 -15.90
CA GLN A 3 20.97 3.42 -14.94
C GLN A 3 21.83 2.33 -15.58
N ASP A 4 22.71 1.75 -14.76
CA ASP A 4 23.55 0.63 -15.16
C ASP A 4 23.50 -0.48 -14.12
N THR A 5 23.76 -1.71 -14.58
CA THR A 5 23.76 -2.91 -13.73
C THR A 5 25.00 -3.73 -14.00
N TYR A 6 25.80 -3.86 -12.97
CA TYR A 6 27.03 -4.64 -13.02
C TYR A 6 26.89 -5.94 -12.20
N ARG A 7 27.25 -7.07 -12.81
CA ARG A 7 27.22 -8.39 -12.17
C ARG A 7 28.64 -8.94 -12.07
N PHE A 8 29.02 -9.41 -10.88
CA PHE A 8 30.31 -10.04 -10.64
C PHE A 8 30.19 -11.18 -9.64
N ARG A 9 31.07 -12.17 -9.80
CA ARG A 9 31.13 -13.33 -8.92
C ARG A 9 32.36 -13.20 -8.00
N SER A 10 32.17 -13.52 -6.72
CA SER A 10 33.19 -13.60 -5.69
C SER A 10 33.09 -14.94 -4.99
N THR A 11 34.02 -15.27 -4.11
CA THR A 11 33.94 -16.43 -3.21
C THR A 11 32.69 -16.43 -2.32
N ALA A 12 32.18 -15.24 -1.97
CA ALA A 12 30.97 -15.08 -1.17
C ALA A 12 29.66 -15.34 -1.95
N GLY A 13 29.69 -15.26 -3.29
CA GLY A 13 28.53 -15.49 -4.13
C GLY A 13 28.46 -14.59 -5.37
N LEU A 14 27.27 -14.52 -5.97
CA LEU A 14 26.98 -13.66 -7.11
C LEU A 14 26.41 -12.33 -6.63
N PHE A 15 27.13 -11.26 -6.94
CA PHE A 15 26.72 -9.88 -6.66
C PHE A 15 26.08 -9.24 -7.90
N THR A 16 25.03 -8.46 -7.68
CA THR A 16 24.43 -7.58 -8.69
C THR A 16 24.31 -6.18 -8.11
N LEU A 17 25.12 -5.27 -8.62
CA LEU A 17 25.08 -3.84 -8.28
C LEU A 17 24.30 -3.11 -9.35
N THR A 18 23.27 -2.38 -8.97
CA THR A 18 22.54 -1.48 -9.86
C THR A 18 22.63 -0.07 -9.30
N ALA A 19 23.10 0.86 -10.10
CA ALA A 19 23.17 2.27 -9.75
C ALA A 19 22.54 3.12 -10.86
N GLY A 20 21.90 4.20 -10.49
CA GLY A 20 21.27 5.08 -11.47
C GLY A 20 20.95 6.45 -10.92
N VAL A 21 20.67 7.34 -11.85
CA VAL A 21 20.29 8.71 -11.55
C VAL A 21 19.17 9.16 -12.47
N ARG A 22 18.26 9.95 -11.92
CA ARG A 22 17.18 10.59 -12.67
C ARG A 22 17.25 12.09 -12.44
N GLY A 23 17.31 12.87 -13.53
CA GLY A 23 17.07 14.31 -13.55
C GLY A 23 15.63 14.60 -13.94
N SER A 24 15.01 15.55 -13.29
CA SER A 24 13.68 16.07 -13.63
C SER A 24 13.64 17.57 -13.41
N TYR A 25 12.93 18.28 -14.25
CA TYR A 25 12.69 19.71 -14.11
C TYR A 25 11.20 19.95 -13.89
N TRP A 26 10.89 20.72 -12.84
CA TRP A 26 9.52 21.12 -12.55
C TRP A 26 9.40 22.62 -12.82
N ASP A 27 8.60 22.97 -13.81
CA ASP A 27 8.49 24.34 -14.36
C ASP A 27 7.75 25.30 -13.44
N TRP A 28 6.87 24.80 -12.58
CA TRP A 28 6.06 25.59 -11.67
C TRP A 28 6.90 26.53 -10.77
N ASN A 29 7.92 25.97 -10.12
CA ASN A 29 8.85 26.67 -9.23
C ASN A 29 10.28 26.70 -9.78
N LYS A 30 10.51 26.29 -11.04
CA LYS A 30 11.81 26.18 -11.71
C LYS A 30 12.81 25.27 -10.97
N GLU A 31 12.29 24.23 -10.30
CA GLU A 31 13.10 23.30 -9.52
C GLU A 31 13.73 22.23 -10.42
N PHE A 32 15.06 22.11 -10.36
CA PHE A 32 15.78 20.97 -10.94
C PHE A 32 16.00 19.90 -9.88
N ILE A 33 15.52 18.70 -10.14
CA ILE A 33 15.47 17.59 -9.20
C ILE A 33 16.44 16.51 -9.65
N PHE A 34 17.32 16.08 -8.74
CA PHE A 34 18.30 15.05 -8.98
C PHE A 34 18.11 13.90 -8.00
N SER A 35 17.81 12.69 -8.53
CA SER A 35 17.37 11.51 -7.77
C SER A 35 18.34 10.33 -7.99
N PRO A 36 19.46 10.26 -7.26
CA PRO A 36 20.36 9.12 -7.29
C PRO A 36 19.77 7.94 -6.52
N ARG A 37 20.09 6.72 -6.96
CA ARG A 37 19.72 5.48 -6.31
C ARG A 37 20.74 4.38 -6.58
N ALA A 38 20.93 3.50 -5.61
CA ALA A 38 21.76 2.31 -5.75
C ALA A 38 21.15 1.15 -5.01
N SER A 39 21.38 -0.06 -5.51
CA SER A 39 21.04 -1.31 -4.85
C SER A 39 22.09 -2.37 -5.09
N LEU A 40 22.33 -3.20 -4.09
CA LEU A 40 23.19 -4.35 -4.14
C LEU A 40 22.40 -5.59 -3.76
N ALA A 41 22.43 -6.58 -4.63
CA ALA A 41 21.88 -7.91 -4.36
C ALA A 41 23.01 -8.94 -4.30
N LEU A 42 22.88 -9.91 -3.40
CA LEU A 42 23.81 -11.02 -3.22
C LEU A 42 23.02 -12.34 -3.22
N ILE A 43 23.42 -13.25 -4.09
CA ILE A 43 23.06 -14.67 -4.01
C ILE A 43 24.27 -15.38 -3.42
N PRO A 44 24.21 -15.84 -2.13
CA PRO A 44 25.36 -16.41 -1.45
C PRO A 44 25.76 -17.75 -2.06
N SER A 45 27.08 -18.04 -2.11
CA SER A 45 27.60 -19.30 -2.64
C SER A 45 27.27 -20.51 -1.76
N PHE A 46 27.01 -20.32 -0.47
CA PHE A 46 26.65 -21.41 0.44
C PHE A 46 25.20 -21.88 0.28
N ASN A 47 24.30 -21.05 -0.28
CA ASN A 47 22.93 -21.44 -0.56
C ASN A 47 22.29 -20.48 -1.58
N GLU A 48 22.13 -20.95 -2.81
CA GLU A 48 21.55 -20.16 -3.92
C GLU A 48 20.04 -19.88 -3.76
N ASN A 49 19.38 -20.52 -2.81
CA ASN A 49 17.97 -20.25 -2.51
C ASN A 49 17.77 -18.91 -1.77
N PHE A 50 18.83 -18.33 -1.22
CA PHE A 50 18.79 -17.01 -0.60
C PHE A 50 19.13 -15.91 -1.61
N THR A 51 18.43 -14.79 -1.51
CA THR A 51 18.81 -13.53 -2.16
C THR A 51 18.76 -12.43 -1.10
N LEU A 52 19.88 -11.81 -0.80
CA LEU A 52 19.96 -10.68 0.12
C LEU A 52 20.02 -9.39 -0.68
N ARG A 53 19.37 -8.33 -0.22
CA ARG A 53 19.30 -7.04 -0.91
C ARG A 53 19.45 -5.90 0.07
N VAL A 54 20.21 -4.88 -0.36
CA VAL A 54 20.23 -3.57 0.28
C VAL A 54 20.05 -2.50 -0.80
N ALA A 55 19.33 -1.45 -0.50
CA ALA A 55 19.11 -0.35 -1.43
C ALA A 55 19.05 0.99 -0.68
N ALA A 56 19.56 2.03 -1.33
CA ALA A 56 19.41 3.40 -0.89
C ALA A 56 19.09 4.29 -2.08
N GLY A 57 18.31 5.36 -1.86
CA GLY A 57 17.99 6.29 -2.94
C GLY A 57 17.23 7.50 -2.47
N VAL A 58 17.38 8.59 -3.24
CA VAL A 58 16.65 9.83 -3.04
C VAL A 58 15.51 9.91 -4.04
N TYR A 59 14.32 10.17 -3.52
CA TYR A 59 13.08 10.25 -4.30
C TYR A 59 12.43 11.59 -4.06
N TYR A 60 11.89 12.17 -5.12
CA TYR A 60 11.14 13.41 -5.07
C TYR A 60 9.76 13.24 -5.68
N GLN A 61 8.81 13.97 -5.13
CA GLN A 61 7.46 14.07 -5.64
C GLN A 61 7.09 15.55 -5.73
N ALA A 62 6.88 16.03 -6.96
CA ALA A 62 6.32 17.35 -7.17
C ALA A 62 4.91 17.42 -6.61
N PRO A 63 4.54 18.49 -5.90
CA PRO A 63 3.19 18.68 -5.39
C PRO A 63 2.16 18.72 -6.52
N PHE A 64 0.98 18.17 -6.29
CA PHE A 64 -0.13 18.32 -7.22
C PHE A 64 -0.99 19.55 -6.86
N TYR A 65 -1.90 19.94 -7.74
CA TYR A 65 -2.64 21.20 -7.68
C TYR A 65 -3.25 21.52 -6.29
N LYS A 66 -3.83 20.54 -5.60
CA LYS A 66 -4.42 20.78 -4.26
C LYS A 66 -3.40 21.04 -3.17
N GLU A 67 -2.18 20.52 -3.32
CA GLU A 67 -1.10 20.65 -2.32
C GLU A 67 -0.45 22.04 -2.34
N PHE A 68 -0.46 22.76 -3.46
CA PHE A 68 0.11 24.11 -3.54
C PHE A 68 -0.91 25.25 -3.52
N ARG A 69 -2.18 24.94 -3.25
CA ARG A 69 -3.17 25.95 -2.92
C ARG A 69 -2.98 26.43 -1.50
N ASP A 70 -2.65 27.71 -1.36
CA ASP A 70 -2.57 28.40 -0.06
C ASP A 70 -3.86 29.19 0.15
N THR A 71 -4.51 28.98 1.27
CA THR A 71 -5.76 29.66 1.62
C THR A 71 -5.49 30.58 2.81
N THR A 72 -5.56 31.87 2.56
CA THR A 72 -5.39 32.91 3.58
C THR A 72 -6.75 33.53 3.91
N GLN A 73 -7.07 33.58 5.19
CA GLN A 73 -8.27 34.24 5.69
C GLN A 73 -7.91 35.57 6.31
N VAL A 74 -8.45 36.66 5.80
CA VAL A 74 -8.29 38.02 6.34
C VAL A 74 -9.67 38.55 6.67
N GLY A 75 -10.03 38.53 7.96
CA GLY A 75 -11.38 38.81 8.41
C GLY A 75 -12.41 37.81 7.84
N ALA A 76 -13.45 38.31 7.21
CA ALA A 76 -14.49 37.48 6.56
C ALA A 76 -14.11 37.05 5.12
N ILE A 77 -12.97 37.51 4.59
CA ILE A 77 -12.58 37.26 3.20
C ILE A 77 -11.60 36.11 3.18
N THR A 78 -11.93 35.04 2.43
CA THR A 78 -11.04 33.92 2.15
C THR A 78 -10.42 34.12 0.77
N THR A 79 -9.12 34.32 0.72
CA THR A 79 -8.35 34.45 -0.53
C THR A 79 -7.63 33.14 -0.80
N VAL A 80 -7.78 32.59 -1.99
CA VAL A 80 -7.06 31.43 -2.46
C VAL A 80 -5.96 31.90 -3.40
N SER A 81 -4.72 31.59 -3.07
CA SER A 81 -3.55 31.84 -3.91
C SER A 81 -2.83 30.53 -4.23
N LEU A 82 -2.01 30.52 -5.27
CA LEU A 82 -1.17 29.39 -5.63
C LEU A 82 0.26 29.68 -5.17
N ASN A 83 0.75 28.84 -4.25
CA ASN A 83 2.12 28.97 -3.74
C ASN A 83 3.12 28.58 -4.83
N ARG A 84 3.90 29.55 -5.33
CA ARG A 84 4.95 29.32 -6.33
C ARG A 84 6.31 28.95 -5.72
N ASP A 85 6.48 29.14 -4.42
CA ASP A 85 7.72 28.82 -3.71
C ASP A 85 7.73 27.40 -3.12
N ILE A 86 6.65 26.66 -3.37
CA ILE A 86 6.50 25.30 -2.86
C ILE A 86 7.53 24.37 -3.54
N ARG A 87 8.17 23.53 -2.74
CA ARG A 87 9.21 22.59 -3.21
C ARG A 87 8.67 21.17 -3.30
N SER A 88 9.33 20.38 -4.14
CA SER A 88 9.07 18.94 -4.19
C SER A 88 9.32 18.27 -2.84
N GLN A 89 8.40 17.42 -2.43
CA GLN A 89 8.56 16.58 -1.24
C GLN A 89 9.67 15.57 -1.50
N ARG A 90 10.58 15.41 -0.55
CA ARG A 90 11.77 14.56 -0.67
C ARG A 90 11.71 13.39 0.30
N SER A 91 12.13 12.21 -0.16
CA SER A 91 12.29 11.03 0.67
C SER A 91 13.63 10.36 0.39
N LEU A 92 14.44 10.18 1.44
CA LEU A 92 15.65 9.38 1.42
C LEU A 92 15.31 7.99 1.97
N HIS A 93 15.44 6.98 1.12
CA HIS A 93 15.09 5.60 1.45
C HIS A 93 16.32 4.76 1.75
N PHE A 94 16.22 3.92 2.79
CA PHE A 94 17.11 2.81 3.08
C PHE A 94 16.25 1.57 3.21
N VAL A 95 16.61 0.52 2.48
CA VAL A 95 15.88 -0.76 2.49
C VAL A 95 16.90 -1.88 2.59
N ALA A 96 16.65 -2.83 3.47
CA ALA A 96 17.41 -4.08 3.56
C ALA A 96 16.41 -5.23 3.64
N GLY A 97 16.69 -6.30 2.92
CA GLY A 97 15.79 -7.45 2.91
C GLY A 97 16.36 -8.64 2.19
N GLY A 98 15.54 -9.64 2.04
CA GLY A 98 15.92 -10.85 1.33
C GLY A 98 14.74 -11.74 1.01
N ASP A 99 15.02 -12.67 0.13
CA ASP A 99 14.12 -13.76 -0.26
C ASP A 99 14.73 -15.10 0.10
N TYR A 100 13.88 -16.04 0.47
CA TYR A 100 14.24 -17.44 0.63
C TYR A 100 13.27 -18.31 -0.14
N ASN A 101 13.77 -19.01 -1.15
CA ASN A 101 13.01 -19.97 -1.93
C ASN A 101 13.18 -21.35 -1.28
N PHE A 102 12.09 -22.04 -1.01
CA PHE A 102 12.11 -23.37 -0.41
C PHE A 102 10.99 -24.24 -0.94
N ARG A 103 11.06 -25.52 -0.66
CA ARG A 103 10.00 -26.48 -0.97
C ARG A 103 9.33 -26.93 0.31
N ALA A 104 8.01 -26.84 0.33
CA ALA A 104 7.16 -27.42 1.37
C ALA A 104 6.04 -28.21 0.69
N MET A 105 5.68 -29.38 1.23
CA MET A 105 4.68 -30.27 0.62
C MET A 105 4.99 -30.58 -0.86
N ASN A 106 6.27 -30.73 -1.21
CA ASN A 106 6.79 -30.89 -2.57
C ASN A 106 6.49 -29.75 -3.56
N ARG A 107 6.19 -28.54 -3.06
CA ARG A 107 5.79 -27.36 -3.86
C ARG A 107 6.72 -26.19 -3.63
N PRO A 108 6.86 -25.27 -4.60
CA PRO A 108 7.71 -24.10 -4.44
C PRO A 108 7.03 -23.06 -3.55
N PHE A 109 7.78 -22.54 -2.60
CA PHE A 109 7.42 -21.41 -1.75
C PHE A 109 8.53 -20.37 -1.77
N ARG A 110 8.14 -19.12 -1.58
CA ARG A 110 9.07 -18.01 -1.41
C ARG A 110 8.65 -17.19 -0.18
N PHE A 111 9.57 -17.05 0.75
CA PHE A 111 9.44 -16.09 1.84
C PHE A 111 10.28 -14.86 1.51
N SER A 112 9.68 -13.68 1.63
CA SER A 112 10.36 -12.39 1.46
C SER A 112 10.19 -11.57 2.73
N MET A 113 11.25 -10.89 3.14
CA MET A 113 11.24 -9.95 4.27
C MET A 113 12.03 -8.72 3.91
N GLU A 114 11.47 -7.53 4.20
CA GLU A 114 12.12 -6.24 4.01
C GLU A 114 11.95 -5.36 5.25
N VAL A 115 13.02 -4.71 5.64
CA VAL A 115 13.03 -3.66 6.66
C VAL A 115 13.38 -2.36 5.96
N TYR A 116 12.66 -1.29 6.26
CA TYR A 116 12.90 -0.02 5.62
C TYR A 116 12.85 1.15 6.59
N TYR A 117 13.63 2.17 6.25
CA TYR A 117 13.58 3.48 6.86
C TYR A 117 13.57 4.56 5.77
N LYS A 118 12.62 5.49 5.84
CA LYS A 118 12.44 6.60 4.91
C LYS A 118 12.49 7.90 5.68
N ALA A 119 13.55 8.69 5.47
CA ALA A 119 13.63 10.05 6.01
C ALA A 119 12.90 11.00 5.05
N LEU A 120 11.89 11.70 5.55
CA LEU A 120 11.01 12.56 4.78
C LEU A 120 11.32 14.03 5.07
N SER A 121 11.42 14.84 4.05
CA SER A 121 11.67 16.29 4.15
C SER A 121 10.84 17.07 3.15
N ASN A 122 10.67 18.37 3.39
CA ASN A 122 9.83 19.24 2.58
C ASN A 122 8.37 18.73 2.48
N LEU A 123 7.85 18.07 3.51
CA LEU A 123 6.50 17.56 3.51
C LEU A 123 5.48 18.69 3.56
N ILE A 124 4.37 18.49 2.88
CA ILE A 124 3.20 19.36 2.91
C ILE A 124 2.17 18.69 3.81
N PRO A 125 2.00 19.16 5.05
CA PRO A 125 1.01 18.58 5.98
C PRO A 125 -0.40 18.72 5.43
N TYR A 126 -1.27 17.80 5.85
CA TYR A 126 -2.68 17.86 5.54
C TYR A 126 -3.51 17.30 6.70
N ASN A 127 -4.73 17.78 6.82
CA ASN A 127 -5.76 17.27 7.72
C ASN A 127 -6.78 16.44 6.94
N ILE A 128 -7.34 15.45 7.62
CA ILE A 128 -8.51 14.72 7.14
C ILE A 128 -9.65 14.99 8.12
N ASP A 129 -10.70 15.64 7.61
CA ASP A 129 -11.95 15.84 8.33
C ASP A 129 -13.04 15.04 7.62
N ASN A 130 -13.50 13.99 8.27
CA ASN A 130 -14.34 12.94 7.69
C ASN A 130 -13.65 12.32 6.44
N VAL A 131 -14.07 12.69 5.23
CA VAL A 131 -13.48 12.25 3.95
C VAL A 131 -12.79 13.40 3.20
N ARG A 132 -12.84 14.62 3.74
CA ARG A 132 -12.27 15.80 3.12
C ARG A 132 -10.80 15.97 3.52
N ILE A 133 -9.94 16.11 2.53
CA ILE A 133 -8.51 16.38 2.73
C ILE A 133 -8.26 17.87 2.51
N SER A 134 -7.65 18.53 3.49
CA SER A 134 -7.25 19.93 3.46
C SER A 134 -5.75 20.05 3.63
N TYR A 135 -5.06 20.58 2.63
CA TYR A 135 -3.59 20.76 2.62
C TYR A 135 -3.22 22.12 3.19
N TYR A 136 -2.06 22.19 3.86
CA TYR A 136 -1.52 23.45 4.39
C TYR A 136 -0.91 24.36 3.32
N GLY A 137 -0.72 23.86 2.09
CA GLY A 137 -0.22 24.64 0.96
C GLY A 137 1.26 25.04 1.04
N ARG A 138 2.02 24.52 2.01
CA ARG A 138 3.41 24.90 2.29
C ARG A 138 4.22 23.69 2.79
N ASN A 139 5.53 23.69 2.52
CA ASN A 139 6.46 22.69 3.03
C ASN A 139 6.81 22.97 4.52
N LEU A 140 5.96 22.56 5.43
CA LEU A 140 6.07 22.91 6.87
C LEU A 140 6.63 21.79 7.74
N SER A 141 6.78 20.58 7.20
CA SER A 141 7.13 19.45 8.04
C SER A 141 8.25 18.58 7.46
N LYS A 142 8.85 17.81 8.34
CA LYS A 142 9.72 16.68 8.04
C LYS A 142 9.23 15.47 8.84
N GLY A 143 9.60 14.27 8.41
CA GLY A 143 9.09 13.08 9.07
C GLY A 143 9.90 11.85 8.76
N TYR A 144 9.34 10.72 9.12
CA TYR A 144 9.89 9.42 8.74
C TYR A 144 8.77 8.39 8.53
N ALA A 145 9.10 7.35 7.80
CA ALA A 145 8.34 6.11 7.75
C ALA A 145 9.31 4.95 7.92
N THR A 146 9.01 4.04 8.83
CA THR A 146 9.82 2.83 9.07
C THR A 146 8.90 1.64 9.24
N GLY A 147 9.38 0.47 8.86
CA GLY A 147 8.56 -0.72 8.99
C GLY A 147 9.28 -1.99 8.56
N ILE A 148 8.54 -3.08 8.70
CA ILE A 148 8.91 -4.42 8.29
C ILE A 148 7.77 -4.98 7.47
N ASP A 149 8.05 -5.44 6.26
CA ASP A 149 7.12 -6.13 5.38
C ASP A 149 7.56 -7.58 5.21
N MET A 150 6.64 -8.51 5.41
CA MET A 150 6.86 -9.94 5.22
C MET A 150 5.84 -10.49 4.25
N LYS A 151 6.26 -11.38 3.38
CA LYS A 151 5.39 -12.05 2.41
C LYS A 151 5.77 -13.51 2.28
N LEU A 152 4.81 -14.39 2.47
CA LEU A 152 4.89 -15.79 2.08
C LEU A 152 4.04 -15.98 0.82
N PHE A 153 4.68 -16.41 -0.24
CA PHE A 153 4.05 -16.72 -1.51
C PHE A 153 4.31 -18.18 -1.86
N GLY A 154 3.33 -18.86 -2.44
CA GLY A 154 3.52 -20.24 -2.86
C GLY A 154 2.28 -20.88 -3.46
N GLU A 155 2.51 -22.01 -4.09
CA GLU A 155 1.47 -22.90 -4.59
C GLU A 155 1.02 -23.84 -3.47
N PHE A 156 -0.04 -23.52 -2.75
CA PHE A 156 -0.64 -24.48 -1.82
C PHE A 156 -1.33 -25.62 -2.60
N VAL A 157 -1.78 -25.35 -3.81
CA VAL A 157 -2.33 -26.30 -4.78
C VAL A 157 -1.71 -26.06 -6.15
N PRO A 158 -1.36 -27.12 -6.94
CA PRO A 158 -0.74 -26.95 -8.25
C PRO A 158 -1.54 -26.03 -9.18
N GLY A 159 -0.87 -25.00 -9.72
CA GLY A 159 -1.45 -24.05 -10.64
C GLY A 159 -2.27 -22.94 -10.00
N THR A 160 -2.17 -22.75 -8.67
CA THR A 160 -2.83 -21.64 -7.97
C THR A 160 -1.86 -20.84 -7.11
N ASP A 161 -1.88 -19.53 -7.26
CA ASP A 161 -1.07 -18.61 -6.49
C ASP A 161 -1.80 -18.18 -5.22
N SER A 162 -1.13 -18.36 -4.08
CA SER A 162 -1.64 -17.92 -2.78
C SER A 162 -0.56 -17.15 -2.03
N TRP A 163 -0.95 -16.16 -1.24
CA TRP A 163 0.00 -15.39 -0.45
C TRP A 163 -0.57 -14.94 0.89
N LEU A 164 0.34 -14.83 1.84
CA LEU A 164 0.13 -14.20 3.14
C LEU A 164 1.11 -13.04 3.25
N THR A 165 0.62 -11.85 3.57
CA THR A 165 1.45 -10.67 3.83
C THR A 165 1.21 -10.15 5.22
N PHE A 166 2.28 -9.75 5.89
CA PHE A 166 2.25 -9.09 7.19
C PHE A 166 3.16 -7.87 7.16
N SER A 167 2.62 -6.72 7.54
CA SER A 167 3.33 -5.46 7.60
C SER A 167 3.18 -4.81 8.96
N LEU A 168 4.29 -4.31 9.50
CA LEU A 168 4.33 -3.40 10.64
C LEU A 168 4.93 -2.08 10.17
N MET A 169 4.26 -0.97 10.44
CA MET A 169 4.70 0.34 9.99
C MET A 169 4.48 1.40 11.07
N LYS A 170 5.40 2.35 11.14
CA LYS A 170 5.23 3.60 11.88
C LYS A 170 5.61 4.76 10.98
N THR A 171 4.73 5.78 10.88
CA THR A 171 5.02 7.01 10.17
C THR A 171 4.58 8.22 10.95
N GLU A 172 5.51 9.13 11.17
CA GLU A 172 5.30 10.38 11.92
C GLU A 172 5.88 11.55 11.15
N GLU A 173 5.34 12.72 11.39
CA GLU A 173 5.85 13.99 10.90
C GLU A 173 5.96 15.01 12.02
N LYS A 174 6.96 15.89 11.92
CA LYS A 174 7.22 16.94 12.89
C LYS A 174 6.63 18.26 12.39
N ILE A 175 5.57 18.72 13.07
CA ILE A 175 4.88 19.98 12.79
C ILE A 175 5.02 20.86 14.04
N ASN A 176 5.44 22.10 13.88
CA ASN A 176 5.62 23.07 14.99
C ASN A 176 6.42 22.51 16.17
N GLY A 177 7.44 21.71 15.88
CA GLY A 177 8.31 21.12 16.91
C GLY A 177 7.81 19.81 17.52
N GLN A 178 6.56 19.40 17.30
CA GLN A 178 5.95 18.18 17.85
C GLN A 178 5.91 17.04 16.82
N TRP A 179 6.18 15.81 17.27
CA TRP A 179 6.04 14.61 16.47
C TRP A 179 4.59 14.13 16.52
N LEU A 180 3.96 14.04 15.36
CA LEU A 180 2.56 13.65 15.19
C LEU A 180 2.45 12.48 14.22
N PRO A 181 1.56 11.51 14.46
CA PRO A 181 1.32 10.44 13.51
C PRO A 181 0.78 11.03 12.20
N ARG A 182 1.27 10.54 11.05
CA ARG A 182 0.70 10.92 9.76
C ARG A 182 -0.69 10.31 9.60
N PRO A 183 -1.60 10.92 8.84
CA PRO A 183 -2.94 10.37 8.62
C PRO A 183 -2.95 8.95 8.05
N THR A 184 -1.85 8.54 7.42
CA THR A 184 -1.64 7.21 6.85
C THR A 184 -0.93 6.24 7.80
N ASP A 185 -0.73 6.60 9.08
CA ASP A 185 -0.04 5.77 10.07
C ASP A 185 -0.87 4.54 10.48
N GLN A 186 -0.83 3.51 9.64
CA GLN A 186 -1.47 2.22 9.90
C GLN A 186 -0.44 1.25 10.49
N ARG A 187 -0.53 0.97 11.79
CA ARG A 187 0.51 0.28 12.56
C ARG A 187 0.77 -1.16 12.14
N TYR A 188 -0.25 -1.85 11.67
CA TYR A 188 -0.13 -3.22 11.20
C TYR A 188 -1.14 -3.53 10.10
N ARG A 189 -0.77 -4.47 9.24
CA ARG A 189 -1.65 -5.03 8.23
C ARG A 189 -1.33 -6.50 7.99
N LEU A 190 -2.34 -7.35 8.06
CA LEU A 190 -2.29 -8.75 7.68
C LEU A 190 -3.24 -8.95 6.51
N SER A 191 -2.77 -9.55 5.42
CA SER A 191 -3.63 -9.90 4.28
C SER A 191 -3.32 -11.30 3.82
N LEU A 192 -4.37 -12.09 3.66
CA LEU A 192 -4.34 -13.44 3.11
C LEU A 192 -5.10 -13.46 1.79
N TYR A 193 -4.53 -14.08 0.80
CA TYR A 193 -5.22 -14.49 -0.41
C TYR A 193 -4.91 -15.96 -0.67
N PHE A 194 -5.94 -16.75 -0.76
CA PHE A 194 -5.85 -18.18 -1.00
C PHE A 194 -6.77 -18.54 -2.16
N THR A 195 -6.25 -19.30 -3.12
CA THR A 195 -7.03 -19.84 -4.22
C THR A 195 -6.74 -21.32 -4.32
N ASP A 196 -7.78 -22.10 -4.50
CA ASP A 196 -7.68 -23.55 -4.63
C ASP A 196 -8.73 -24.11 -5.58
N TYR A 197 -8.43 -25.29 -6.13
CA TYR A 197 -9.40 -26.16 -6.77
C TYR A 197 -9.91 -27.18 -5.75
N PHE A 198 -11.17 -27.56 -5.84
CA PHE A 198 -11.69 -28.63 -4.98
C PHE A 198 -10.93 -29.94 -5.23
N PRO A 199 -10.61 -30.71 -4.20
CA PRO A 199 -9.94 -31.98 -4.33
C PRO A 199 -10.64 -32.90 -5.34
N GLY A 200 -9.86 -33.40 -6.32
CA GLY A 200 -10.38 -34.29 -7.36
C GLY A 200 -11.14 -33.61 -8.52
N SER A 201 -11.29 -32.29 -8.52
CA SER A 201 -12.00 -31.61 -9.62
C SER A 201 -11.42 -30.23 -9.96
N ARG A 202 -10.80 -30.07 -11.12
CA ARG A 202 -10.41 -28.77 -11.67
C ARG A 202 -11.58 -27.90 -12.14
N LYS A 203 -12.80 -28.40 -12.08
CA LYS A 203 -14.01 -27.66 -12.49
C LYS A 203 -14.56 -26.75 -11.40
N TRP A 204 -14.13 -26.91 -10.17
CA TRP A 204 -14.51 -26.05 -9.06
C TRP A 204 -13.31 -25.32 -8.49
N LYS A 205 -13.39 -24.01 -8.43
CA LYS A 205 -12.35 -23.13 -7.91
C LYS A 205 -12.93 -22.30 -6.77
N MET A 206 -12.21 -22.25 -5.66
CA MET A 206 -12.53 -21.42 -4.50
C MET A 206 -11.47 -20.34 -4.32
N ASN A 207 -11.86 -19.17 -3.87
CA ASN A 207 -10.96 -18.12 -3.41
C ASN A 207 -11.39 -17.62 -2.04
N LEU A 208 -10.41 -17.31 -1.20
CA LEU A 208 -10.58 -16.73 0.12
C LEU A 208 -9.65 -15.53 0.24
N LYS A 209 -10.18 -14.39 0.65
CA LYS A 209 -9.40 -13.19 0.94
C LYS A 209 -9.69 -12.74 2.37
N GLY A 210 -8.65 -12.62 3.17
CA GLY A 210 -8.72 -12.09 4.53
C GLY A 210 -7.93 -10.79 4.64
N THR A 211 -8.43 -9.79 5.35
CA THR A 211 -7.70 -8.56 5.65
C THR A 211 -7.98 -8.13 7.08
N LEU A 212 -6.90 -7.88 7.83
CA LEU A 212 -6.91 -7.26 9.14
C LEU A 212 -5.93 -6.10 9.12
N ALA A 213 -6.35 -4.88 9.47
CA ALA A 213 -5.49 -3.72 9.46
C ALA A 213 -5.77 -2.80 10.65
N GLY A 214 -4.72 -2.21 11.21
CA GLY A 214 -4.82 -1.27 12.32
C GLY A 214 -5.60 -0.01 11.95
N GLY A 215 -6.22 0.61 12.94
CA GLY A 215 -6.94 1.87 12.77
C GLY A 215 -6.04 3.04 12.39
N LEU A 216 -6.54 3.94 11.56
CA LEU A 216 -5.88 5.18 11.17
C LEU A 216 -6.08 6.26 12.24
N PRO A 217 -5.14 7.22 12.40
CA PRO A 217 -5.30 8.34 13.28
C PRO A 217 -6.46 9.26 12.84
N PHE A 218 -7.22 9.77 13.82
CA PHE A 218 -8.22 10.82 13.59
C PHE A 218 -8.36 11.72 14.81
N GLY A 219 -8.94 12.89 14.64
CA GLY A 219 -9.14 13.87 15.69
C GLY A 219 -10.50 14.55 15.61
N PRO A 220 -10.80 15.47 16.56
CA PRO A 220 -12.00 16.29 16.53
C PRO A 220 -12.05 17.16 15.27
N PRO A 221 -13.25 17.57 14.83
CA PRO A 221 -13.40 18.46 13.68
C PRO A 221 -12.80 19.84 13.96
N HIS A 222 -12.37 20.50 12.88
CA HIS A 222 -11.79 21.86 12.94
C HIS A 222 -10.61 22.03 13.92
N SER A 223 -9.99 20.91 14.31
CA SER A 223 -8.80 20.90 15.17
C SER A 223 -7.52 20.77 14.34
N GLY A 224 -6.40 21.20 14.94
CA GLY A 224 -5.09 20.98 14.35
C GLY A 224 -4.68 19.48 14.36
N ARG A 225 -3.58 19.20 13.70
CA ARG A 225 -3.03 17.84 13.62
C ARG A 225 -2.63 17.24 14.97
N GLU A 226 -2.31 18.10 15.94
CA GLU A 226 -1.98 17.76 17.32
C GLU A 226 -3.13 17.08 18.07
N ALA A 227 -4.37 17.31 17.66
CA ALA A 227 -5.56 16.68 18.24
C ALA A 227 -5.90 15.31 17.62
N ALA A 228 -5.14 14.83 16.62
CA ALA A 228 -5.34 13.52 16.01
C ALA A 228 -4.77 12.38 16.90
N VAL A 229 -5.30 12.26 18.12
CA VAL A 229 -4.85 11.31 19.13
C VAL A 229 -5.64 10.00 19.17
N PHE A 230 -6.80 9.96 18.52
CA PHE A 230 -7.65 8.79 18.42
C PHE A 230 -7.25 7.91 17.23
N ARG A 231 -7.66 6.63 17.30
CA ARG A 231 -7.54 5.71 16.16
C ARG A 231 -8.89 5.10 15.85
N THR A 232 -9.17 4.95 14.55
CA THR A 232 -10.36 4.24 14.09
C THR A 232 -10.33 2.79 14.56
N SER A 233 -11.48 2.14 14.61
CA SER A 233 -11.54 0.70 14.84
C SER A 233 -10.75 -0.05 13.76
N PRO A 234 -10.08 -1.19 14.10
CA PRO A 234 -9.37 -1.99 13.14
C PRO A 234 -10.27 -2.45 12.00
N TYR A 235 -9.77 -2.35 10.77
CA TYR A 235 -10.44 -2.89 9.59
C TYR A 235 -10.32 -4.41 9.56
N ARG A 236 -11.43 -5.11 9.41
CA ARG A 236 -11.50 -6.58 9.35
C ARG A 236 -12.46 -6.99 8.26
N ARG A 237 -12.00 -7.81 7.31
CA ARG A 237 -12.84 -8.27 6.22
C ARG A 237 -12.43 -9.66 5.76
N VAL A 238 -13.41 -10.51 5.52
CA VAL A 238 -13.25 -11.81 4.88
C VAL A 238 -14.18 -11.85 3.68
N ASP A 239 -13.63 -12.15 2.52
CA ASP A 239 -14.36 -12.38 1.26
C ASP A 239 -14.15 -13.84 0.84
N ILE A 240 -15.19 -14.49 0.36
CA ILE A 240 -15.12 -15.84 -0.19
C ILE A 240 -15.78 -15.86 -1.57
N GLY A 241 -15.17 -16.57 -2.49
CA GLY A 241 -15.74 -16.79 -3.81
C GLY A 241 -15.66 -18.26 -4.21
N MET A 242 -16.64 -18.71 -4.95
CA MET A 242 -16.67 -20.03 -5.55
C MET A 242 -17.03 -19.92 -7.01
N SER A 243 -16.32 -20.63 -7.87
CA SER A 243 -16.57 -20.64 -9.33
C SER A 243 -16.63 -22.06 -9.84
N ARG A 244 -17.53 -22.32 -10.77
CA ARG A 244 -17.68 -23.60 -11.47
C ARG A 244 -17.43 -23.40 -12.97
N CYS A 245 -16.58 -24.25 -13.52
CA CYS A 245 -16.43 -24.38 -14.96
C CYS A 245 -17.59 -25.20 -15.53
N LEU A 246 -18.41 -24.58 -16.35
CA LEU A 246 -19.54 -25.18 -17.03
C LEU A 246 -19.14 -25.74 -18.40
N ILE A 247 -18.28 -25.03 -19.09
CA ILE A 247 -17.74 -25.43 -20.40
C ILE A 247 -16.22 -25.27 -20.33
N ASP A 248 -15.50 -26.32 -20.68
CA ASP A 248 -14.06 -26.34 -20.82
C ASP A 248 -13.66 -27.02 -22.12
N ARG A 249 -13.19 -26.22 -23.05
CA ARG A 249 -12.67 -26.67 -24.36
C ARG A 249 -11.26 -26.12 -24.59
N SER A 250 -10.58 -25.67 -23.52
CA SER A 250 -9.26 -25.03 -23.57
C SER A 250 -8.17 -25.93 -24.17
N GLU A 251 -8.32 -27.25 -24.05
CA GLU A 251 -7.37 -28.25 -24.62
C GLU A 251 -7.57 -28.54 -26.10
N ARG A 252 -8.61 -28.01 -26.78
CA ARG A 252 -8.83 -28.19 -28.19
C ARG A 252 -7.99 -27.23 -29.01
N GLU A 253 -7.25 -27.71 -30.02
CA GLU A 253 -6.36 -26.90 -30.86
C GLU A 253 -7.07 -25.76 -31.63
N ASN A 254 -8.34 -25.91 -31.97
CA ASN A 254 -9.15 -24.86 -32.63
C ASN A 254 -10.61 -24.91 -32.14
N PRO A 255 -10.92 -24.41 -30.96
CA PRO A 255 -12.29 -24.38 -30.49
C PRO A 255 -13.09 -23.33 -31.28
N ARG A 256 -14.10 -23.76 -32.01
CA ARG A 256 -15.09 -22.83 -32.59
C ARG A 256 -16.11 -22.44 -31.52
N GLY A 257 -16.33 -21.15 -31.31
CA GLY A 257 -17.26 -20.61 -30.33
C GLY A 257 -16.67 -20.51 -28.90
N ILE A 258 -17.48 -20.77 -27.87
CA ILE A 258 -17.07 -20.61 -26.46
C ILE A 258 -15.99 -21.63 -26.09
N ARG A 259 -14.83 -21.12 -25.72
CA ARG A 259 -13.66 -21.87 -25.26
C ARG A 259 -13.80 -22.30 -23.81
N SER A 260 -14.18 -21.36 -22.95
CA SER A 260 -14.50 -21.67 -21.56
C SER A 260 -15.66 -20.83 -21.04
N LEU A 261 -16.44 -21.41 -20.12
CA LEU A 261 -17.53 -20.74 -19.41
C LEU A 261 -17.43 -21.05 -17.94
N TRP A 262 -17.24 -20.00 -17.14
CA TRP A 262 -17.21 -20.09 -15.69
C TRP A 262 -18.36 -19.29 -15.07
N LEU A 263 -19.10 -19.91 -14.18
CA LEU A 263 -20.06 -19.26 -13.31
C LEU A 263 -19.46 -19.13 -11.91
N GLY A 264 -19.44 -17.91 -11.37
CA GLY A 264 -18.90 -17.60 -10.04
C GLY A 264 -19.90 -16.89 -9.15
N VAL A 265 -19.80 -17.14 -7.87
CA VAL A 265 -20.50 -16.42 -6.79
C VAL A 265 -19.46 -15.93 -5.81
N ASP A 266 -19.43 -14.61 -5.55
CA ASP A 266 -18.54 -13.99 -4.60
C ASP A 266 -19.35 -13.34 -3.47
N ILE A 267 -18.98 -13.62 -2.22
CA ILE A 267 -19.57 -13.02 -1.03
C ILE A 267 -18.51 -12.10 -0.41
N PHE A 268 -18.70 -10.81 -0.54
CA PHE A 268 -17.86 -9.79 0.07
C PHE A 268 -18.31 -9.51 1.50
N ASN A 269 -17.36 -9.30 2.39
CA ASN A 269 -17.60 -9.09 3.82
C ASN A 269 -18.48 -10.21 4.41
N LEU A 270 -18.01 -11.45 4.27
CA LEU A 270 -18.74 -12.67 4.69
C LEU A 270 -19.25 -12.59 6.14
N LEU A 271 -18.44 -12.01 7.03
CA LEU A 271 -18.75 -11.88 8.46
C LEU A 271 -19.67 -10.69 8.78
N ASN A 272 -20.04 -9.90 7.76
CA ASN A 272 -20.86 -8.68 7.89
C ASN A 272 -20.35 -7.70 8.95
N ILE A 273 -19.03 -7.49 9.01
CA ILE A 273 -18.41 -6.59 9.97
C ILE A 273 -18.62 -5.14 9.52
N SER A 274 -19.11 -4.29 10.40
CA SER A 274 -19.26 -2.87 10.18
C SER A 274 -17.90 -2.17 10.29
N ASN A 275 -17.16 -2.11 9.18
CA ASN A 275 -15.88 -1.43 9.11
C ASN A 275 -16.08 0.07 8.98
N VAL A 276 -15.39 0.85 9.82
CA VAL A 276 -15.46 2.31 9.79
C VAL A 276 -14.59 2.86 8.66
N ASN A 277 -15.17 3.70 7.80
CA ASN A 277 -14.47 4.46 6.78
C ASN A 277 -13.92 5.76 7.35
N SER A 278 -14.76 6.48 8.09
CA SER A 278 -14.46 7.80 8.66
C SER A 278 -15.40 8.07 9.84
N TYR A 279 -15.15 9.14 10.56
CA TYR A 279 -16.06 9.67 11.55
C TYR A 279 -16.52 11.06 11.12
N TYR A 280 -17.80 11.39 11.29
CA TYR A 280 -18.28 12.74 11.30
C TYR A 280 -18.75 13.12 12.69
N TRP A 281 -18.62 14.39 13.02
CA TRP A 281 -18.91 14.87 14.35
C TRP A 281 -20.28 15.53 14.39
N VAL A 282 -21.05 15.19 15.41
CA VAL A 282 -22.37 15.77 15.67
C VAL A 282 -22.32 16.49 17.02
N THR A 283 -22.84 17.68 17.07
CA THR A 283 -22.93 18.48 18.30
C THR A 283 -24.37 18.49 18.80
N ASP A 284 -24.57 18.14 20.05
CA ASP A 284 -25.89 18.22 20.68
C ASP A 284 -26.26 19.65 21.12
N THR A 285 -27.46 19.82 21.66
CA THR A 285 -27.95 21.12 22.14
C THR A 285 -27.19 21.65 23.35
N GLN A 286 -26.39 20.82 24.03
CA GLN A 286 -25.56 21.14 25.17
C GLN A 286 -24.09 21.40 24.76
N ASN A 287 -23.81 21.44 23.42
CA ASN A 287 -22.49 21.63 22.83
C ASN A 287 -21.51 20.47 23.09
N ASN A 288 -22.02 19.26 23.40
CA ASN A 288 -21.18 18.06 23.46
C ASN A 288 -20.98 17.53 22.04
N GLN A 289 -19.75 17.08 21.74
CA GLN A 289 -19.38 16.55 20.44
C GLN A 289 -19.29 15.02 20.47
N PHE A 290 -19.95 14.37 19.50
CA PHE A 290 -19.96 12.92 19.35
C PHE A 290 -19.41 12.51 18.00
N ALA A 291 -18.44 11.58 18.02
CA ALA A 291 -17.89 10.97 16.80
C ALA A 291 -18.83 9.87 16.30
N VAL A 292 -19.54 10.14 15.22
CA VAL A 292 -20.48 9.19 14.61
C VAL A 292 -19.77 8.44 13.48
N PRO A 293 -19.68 7.10 13.53
CA PRO A 293 -18.98 6.33 12.52
C PRO A 293 -19.76 6.30 11.20
N ASN A 294 -19.05 6.53 10.10
CA ASN A 294 -19.51 6.28 8.75
C ASN A 294 -18.96 4.93 8.31
N TYR A 295 -19.85 3.96 8.07
CA TYR A 295 -19.45 2.60 7.76
C TYR A 295 -19.27 2.36 6.26
N LEU A 296 -18.32 1.50 5.92
CA LEU A 296 -18.19 0.91 4.60
C LEU A 296 -19.36 -0.07 4.35
N THR A 297 -19.49 -0.49 3.09
CA THR A 297 -20.54 -1.41 2.67
C THR A 297 -20.57 -2.69 3.49
N SER A 298 -21.77 -3.11 3.86
CA SER A 298 -22.09 -4.38 4.52
C SER A 298 -21.81 -5.57 3.58
N ARG A 299 -22.29 -6.75 3.93
CA ARG A 299 -22.19 -7.95 3.09
C ARG A 299 -22.82 -7.73 1.73
N GLN A 300 -22.12 -8.14 0.67
CA GLN A 300 -22.60 -8.10 -0.71
C GLN A 300 -22.42 -9.47 -1.36
N ILE A 301 -23.37 -9.86 -2.17
CA ILE A 301 -23.29 -11.06 -2.98
C ILE A 301 -23.22 -10.62 -4.44
N ASN A 302 -22.22 -11.13 -5.14
CA ASN A 302 -21.99 -10.87 -6.57
C ASN A 302 -22.01 -12.19 -7.35
N VAL A 303 -22.72 -12.19 -8.48
CA VAL A 303 -22.72 -13.33 -9.42
C VAL A 303 -21.94 -12.90 -10.66
N ARG A 304 -21.01 -13.74 -11.08
CA ARG A 304 -20.11 -13.48 -12.20
C ARG A 304 -20.16 -14.58 -13.23
N LEU A 305 -20.26 -14.18 -14.48
CA LEU A 305 -20.15 -15.06 -15.64
C LEU A 305 -18.90 -14.65 -16.43
N LEU A 306 -17.98 -15.59 -16.63
CA LEU A 306 -16.78 -15.38 -17.44
C LEU A 306 -16.87 -16.27 -18.68
N LEU A 307 -16.77 -15.64 -19.83
CA LEU A 307 -16.79 -16.24 -21.14
C LEU A 307 -15.46 -15.98 -21.84
N ASP A 308 -14.86 -17.04 -22.38
CA ASP A 308 -13.67 -17.00 -23.21
C ASP A 308 -14.01 -17.64 -24.57
N PHE A 309 -13.60 -16.98 -25.68
CA PHE A 309 -13.92 -17.37 -27.06
C PHE A 309 -12.70 -17.81 -27.83
#